data_8e4417dd6c806cbe8ea5f6cb0107641c
#
_entry.id   8e4417dd6c806cbe8ea5f6cb0107641c
#
_cell.length_a   1.000
_cell.length_b   1.000
_cell.length_c   1.000
_cell.angle_alpha   90.00
_cell.angle_beta   90.00
_cell.angle_gamma   90.00
#
_symmetry.space_group_name_H-M   'P 1'
#
loop_
_entity.id
_entity.type
_entity.pdbx_description
1 polymer ?
#
loop_
_entity_poly.entity_id
_entity_poly.type
_entity_poly.pdbx_seq_one_letter_code
_entity_poly.pdbx_strand_id
1 'polypeptide(L)'
;MKRVFIVLAGFVLAFCGWATLEPHKAAAANPPAGTFLITITDAHGAFASNSVITLHSDNSVAVVDSGQEGNGVSFSSQQGVWEDGPGGTLKARTIDWSFPFATNGSARVDYTFNAGGGANKVSGSIVLTFFPPNGNPLDGGGSPGGTFTFTGQRVTIP
;
A
#
# COMPACT_ATOMS: atom_id res chain seq x y z
N MET A 1 29.14 66.05 -50.37
CA MET A 1 29.26 65.42 -49.03
C MET A 1 27.88 65.07 -48.58
N LYS A 2 27.49 63.77 -48.68
CA LYS A 2 26.19 63.26 -48.28
C LYS A 2 26.35 62.55 -46.92
N ARG A 3 25.67 63.07 -45.90
CA ARG A 3 25.66 62.44 -44.55
C ARG A 3 24.56 61.38 -44.51
N VAL A 4 24.96 60.15 -44.28
CA VAL A 4 24.03 59.00 -44.02
C VAL A 4 23.77 58.93 -42.55
N PHE A 5 22.51 59.06 -42.14
CA PHE A 5 22.05 58.78 -40.78
C PHE A 5 21.62 57.31 -40.70
N ILE A 6 22.31 56.53 -39.85
CA ILE A 6 21.90 55.15 -39.51
C ILE A 6 21.04 55.25 -38.25
N VAL A 7 19.77 54.91 -38.42
CA VAL A 7 18.84 54.77 -37.32
C VAL A 7 18.94 53.30 -36.82
N LEU A 8 19.46 53.13 -35.61
CA LEU A 8 19.50 51.83 -34.94
C LEU A 8 18.15 51.61 -34.25
N ALA A 9 17.30 50.78 -34.80
CA ALA A 9 16.07 50.34 -34.15
C ALA A 9 16.39 49.21 -33.14
N GLY A 10 16.34 49.56 -31.86
CA GLY A 10 16.49 48.58 -30.77
C GLY A 10 15.25 47.71 -30.64
N PHE A 11 15.39 46.44 -30.92
CA PHE A 11 14.34 45.44 -30.69
C PHE A 11 14.42 44.97 -29.24
N VAL A 12 13.52 45.44 -28.38
CA VAL A 12 13.34 44.93 -27.00
C VAL A 12 12.47 43.70 -27.09
N LEU A 13 13.07 42.51 -27.02
CA LEU A 13 12.36 41.25 -26.83
C LEU A 13 11.92 41.12 -25.36
N ALA A 14 10.65 41.38 -25.07
CA ALA A 14 10.03 41.08 -23.81
C ALA A 14 9.83 39.56 -23.73
N PHE A 15 10.69 38.86 -22.98
CA PHE A 15 10.49 37.48 -22.60
C PHE A 15 9.39 37.46 -21.54
N CYS A 16 8.13 37.25 -21.96
CA CYS A 16 7.06 36.79 -21.07
C CYS A 16 7.34 35.35 -20.70
N GLY A 17 8.00 35.14 -19.55
CA GLY A 17 8.13 33.82 -18.95
C GLY A 17 6.73 33.28 -18.58
N TRP A 18 6.24 32.36 -19.37
CA TRP A 18 5.08 31.55 -18.98
C TRP A 18 5.53 30.61 -17.89
N ALA A 19 5.33 30.99 -16.64
CA ALA A 19 5.36 30.04 -15.53
C ALA A 19 4.18 29.08 -15.75
N THR A 20 4.43 27.91 -16.30
CA THR A 20 3.48 26.81 -16.28
C THR A 20 3.31 26.42 -14.81
N LEU A 21 2.23 26.89 -14.18
CA LEU A 21 1.74 26.33 -12.94
C LEU A 21 1.37 24.87 -13.25
N GLU A 22 2.31 23.96 -13.01
CA GLU A 22 1.97 22.54 -13.00
C GLU A 22 0.86 22.37 -11.94
N PRO A 23 -0.30 21.81 -12.31
CA PRO A 23 -1.32 21.53 -11.32
C PRO A 23 -0.68 20.57 -10.30
N HIS A 24 -0.51 21.04 -9.08
CA HIS A 24 -0.13 20.19 -7.96
C HIS A 24 -1.20 19.10 -7.91
N LYS A 25 -0.85 17.90 -8.43
CA LYS A 25 -1.68 16.73 -8.33
C LYS A 25 -1.85 16.51 -6.83
N ALA A 26 -3.05 16.82 -6.31
CA ALA A 26 -3.35 16.58 -4.91
C ALA A 26 -2.96 15.11 -4.65
N ALA A 27 -2.00 14.90 -3.77
CA ALA A 27 -1.65 13.56 -3.36
C ALA A 27 -2.95 12.92 -2.88
N ALA A 28 -3.34 11.81 -3.51
CA ALA A 28 -4.51 11.06 -3.04
C ALA A 28 -4.21 10.75 -1.57
N ALA A 29 -5.11 11.18 -0.68
CA ALA A 29 -4.92 10.97 0.74
C ALA A 29 -4.87 9.46 0.98
N ASN A 30 -3.72 8.96 1.40
CA ASN A 30 -3.59 7.61 1.91
C ASN A 30 -4.57 7.42 3.05
N PRO A 31 -5.09 6.21 3.30
CA PRO A 31 -5.87 5.99 4.50
C PRO A 31 -5.01 6.43 5.70
N PRO A 32 -5.47 7.38 6.53
CA PRO A 32 -4.70 7.83 7.67
C PRO A 32 -4.48 6.66 8.62
N ALA A 33 -3.39 6.67 9.39
CA ALA A 33 -3.15 5.70 10.45
C ALA A 33 -4.43 5.41 11.26
N GLY A 34 -4.67 4.16 11.59
CA GLY A 34 -5.90 3.74 12.29
C GLY A 34 -6.19 2.26 12.12
N THR A 35 -7.28 1.82 12.75
CA THR A 35 -7.73 0.43 12.72
C THR A 35 -8.90 0.27 11.75
N PHE A 36 -8.84 -0.78 10.95
CA PHE A 36 -9.87 -1.11 9.95
C PHE A 36 -10.30 -2.57 10.11
N LEU A 37 -11.60 -2.79 10.04
CA LEU A 37 -12.17 -4.13 9.83
C LEU A 37 -12.27 -4.34 8.33
N ILE A 38 -11.59 -5.36 7.81
CA ILE A 38 -11.57 -5.70 6.39
C ILE A 38 -12.18 -7.07 6.16
N THR A 39 -12.87 -7.22 5.03
CA THR A 39 -13.34 -8.50 4.50
C THR A 39 -12.45 -8.88 3.33
N ILE A 40 -11.91 -10.09 3.36
CA ILE A 40 -11.00 -10.64 2.35
C ILE A 40 -11.77 -11.63 1.48
N THR A 41 -11.56 -11.54 0.18
CA THR A 41 -12.11 -12.44 -0.83
C THR A 41 -11.00 -13.04 -1.68
N ASP A 42 -11.17 -14.26 -2.11
CA ASP A 42 -10.24 -14.94 -3.00
C ASP A 42 -10.30 -14.39 -4.45
N ALA A 43 -9.51 -14.97 -5.34
CA ALA A 43 -9.45 -14.58 -6.76
C ALA A 43 -10.77 -14.83 -7.52
N HIS A 44 -11.70 -15.62 -6.97
CA HIS A 44 -13.02 -15.90 -7.54
C HIS A 44 -14.13 -15.06 -6.91
N GLY A 45 -13.79 -14.17 -5.96
CA GLY A 45 -14.73 -13.34 -5.22
C GLY A 45 -15.44 -14.06 -4.06
N ALA A 46 -15.03 -15.29 -3.72
CA ALA A 46 -15.58 -15.99 -2.57
C ALA A 46 -14.96 -15.45 -1.28
N PHE A 47 -15.76 -15.44 -0.20
CA PHE A 47 -15.30 -15.05 1.14
C PHE A 47 -14.15 -15.94 1.59
N ALA A 48 -13.04 -15.35 2.02
CA ALA A 48 -11.89 -16.03 2.57
C ALA A 48 -11.80 -15.85 4.10
N SER A 49 -11.78 -14.60 4.57
CA SER A 49 -11.70 -14.29 6.00
C SER A 49 -12.12 -12.84 6.30
N ASN A 50 -12.19 -12.49 7.58
CA ASN A 50 -12.19 -11.12 8.08
C ASN A 50 -10.90 -10.87 8.84
N SER A 51 -10.37 -9.64 8.72
CA SER A 51 -9.20 -9.24 9.50
C SER A 51 -9.40 -7.87 10.13
N VAL A 52 -8.75 -7.67 11.27
CA VAL A 52 -8.53 -6.34 11.85
C VAL A 52 -7.11 -5.93 11.53
N ILE A 53 -6.94 -4.89 10.72
CA ILE A 53 -5.65 -4.32 10.38
C ILE A 53 -5.47 -2.95 11.04
N THR A 54 -4.36 -2.76 11.73
CA THR A 54 -4.00 -1.49 12.38
C THR A 54 -2.74 -0.93 11.73
N LEU A 55 -2.88 0.25 11.11
CA LEU A 55 -1.79 1.05 10.59
C LEU A 55 -1.40 2.08 11.66
N HIS A 56 -0.22 1.94 12.25
CA HIS A 56 0.27 2.86 13.27
C HIS A 56 0.98 4.05 12.64
N SER A 57 0.98 5.19 13.33
CA SER A 57 1.61 6.43 12.86
C SER A 57 3.15 6.37 12.79
N ASP A 58 3.75 5.36 13.40
CA ASP A 58 5.19 5.06 13.34
C ASP A 58 5.56 4.14 12.17
N ASN A 59 4.65 3.94 11.22
CA ASN A 59 4.79 3.03 10.08
C ASN A 59 4.80 1.54 10.43
N SER A 60 4.51 1.15 11.67
CA SER A 60 4.29 -0.26 11.98
C SER A 60 2.85 -0.69 11.60
N VAL A 61 2.66 -1.97 11.33
CA VAL A 61 1.36 -2.56 11.02
C VAL A 61 1.16 -3.87 11.79
N ALA A 62 -0.04 -4.05 12.31
CA ALA A 62 -0.46 -5.30 12.95
C ALA A 62 -1.75 -5.81 12.31
N VAL A 63 -1.87 -7.13 12.14
CA VAL A 63 -3.06 -7.77 11.59
C VAL A 63 -3.45 -8.98 12.43
N VAL A 64 -4.74 -9.08 12.72
CA VAL A 64 -5.37 -10.27 13.30
C VAL A 64 -6.42 -10.78 12.32
N ASP A 65 -6.33 -12.03 11.93
CA ASP A 65 -7.21 -12.64 10.93
C ASP A 65 -8.10 -13.73 11.55
N SER A 66 -9.36 -13.78 11.11
CA SER A 66 -10.33 -14.80 11.59
C SER A 66 -10.01 -16.23 11.14
N GLY A 67 -9.10 -16.38 10.17
CA GLY A 67 -8.61 -17.67 9.69
C GLY A 67 -7.49 -18.28 10.52
N GLN A 68 -7.01 -17.61 11.59
CA GLN A 68 -5.83 -18.04 12.37
C GLN A 68 -5.89 -19.46 12.95
N GLU A 69 -7.07 -20.01 13.16
CA GLU A 69 -7.28 -21.39 13.63
C GLU A 69 -8.23 -22.17 12.71
N GLY A 70 -8.43 -21.68 11.49
CA GLY A 70 -9.33 -22.29 10.51
C GLY A 70 -8.65 -23.37 9.66
N ASN A 71 -9.45 -24.35 9.19
CA ASN A 71 -9.05 -25.34 8.18
C ASN A 71 -7.78 -26.17 8.52
N GLY A 72 -7.48 -26.37 9.80
CA GLY A 72 -6.35 -27.21 10.22
C GLY A 72 -4.98 -26.55 10.10
N VAL A 73 -4.91 -25.29 9.73
CA VAL A 73 -3.68 -24.48 9.75
C VAL A 73 -3.86 -23.39 10.79
N SER A 74 -2.96 -23.39 11.78
CA SER A 74 -2.89 -22.36 12.80
C SER A 74 -1.72 -21.43 12.48
N PHE A 75 -1.94 -20.11 12.58
CA PHE A 75 -0.88 -19.11 12.37
C PHE A 75 -1.01 -17.95 13.37
N SER A 76 0.09 -17.25 13.61
CA SER A 76 0.12 -16.12 14.53
C SER A 76 -0.54 -14.87 13.94
N SER A 77 -0.79 -13.87 14.79
CA SER A 77 -1.02 -12.51 14.33
C SER A 77 0.18 -12.02 13.51
N GLN A 78 -0.09 -11.15 12.55
CA GLN A 78 0.91 -10.62 11.63
C GLN A 78 1.48 -9.30 12.18
N GLN A 79 2.78 -9.12 12.01
CA GLN A 79 3.51 -7.90 12.35
C GLN A 79 4.34 -7.45 11.16
N GLY A 80 4.48 -6.13 11.00
CA GLY A 80 5.27 -5.61 9.90
C GLY A 80 5.32 -4.09 9.82
N VAL A 81 5.55 -3.60 8.60
CA VAL A 81 5.68 -2.17 8.31
C VAL A 81 4.80 -1.77 7.13
N TRP A 82 4.48 -0.49 7.04
CA TRP A 82 3.80 0.10 5.90
C TRP A 82 4.50 1.37 5.43
N GLU A 83 4.31 1.73 4.17
CA GLU A 83 4.87 2.92 3.54
C GLU A 83 3.94 3.47 2.47
N ASP A 84 4.14 4.71 2.12
CA ASP A 84 3.47 5.33 0.97
C ASP A 84 4.01 4.75 -0.33
N GLY A 85 3.10 4.32 -1.19
CA GLY A 85 3.41 3.82 -2.51
C GLY A 85 3.15 4.85 -3.62
N PRO A 86 3.51 4.52 -4.86
CA PRO A 86 3.31 5.41 -6.00
C PRO A 86 1.82 5.65 -6.26
N GLY A 87 1.49 6.86 -6.74
CA GLY A 87 0.12 7.21 -7.15
C GLY A 87 -0.89 7.33 -6.00
N GLY A 88 -0.43 7.51 -4.76
CA GLY A 88 -1.27 7.61 -3.57
C GLY A 88 -1.79 6.27 -3.06
N THR A 89 -1.16 5.17 -3.47
CA THR A 89 -1.34 3.87 -2.84
C THR A 89 -0.58 3.80 -1.52
N LEU A 90 -0.92 2.84 -0.67
CA LEU A 90 -0.13 2.46 0.48
C LEU A 90 0.27 0.99 0.35
N LYS A 91 1.50 0.66 0.70
CA LYS A 91 1.98 -0.71 0.75
C LYS A 91 2.26 -1.12 2.18
N ALA A 92 1.91 -2.34 2.53
CA ALA A 92 2.29 -2.91 3.81
C ALA A 92 2.84 -4.32 3.59
N ARG A 93 3.81 -4.70 4.40
CA ARG A 93 4.37 -6.05 4.44
C ARG A 93 4.35 -6.54 5.87
N THR A 94 3.76 -7.72 6.05
CA THR A 94 3.69 -8.39 7.33
C THR A 94 4.24 -9.80 7.26
N ILE A 95 4.60 -10.33 8.41
CA ILE A 95 5.06 -11.71 8.58
C ILE A 95 4.23 -12.34 9.69
N ASP A 96 3.87 -13.61 9.52
CA ASP A 96 3.34 -14.49 10.55
C ASP A 96 4.11 -15.82 10.62
N TRP A 97 3.84 -16.57 11.67
CA TRP A 97 4.39 -17.89 11.90
C TRP A 97 3.28 -18.92 11.75
N SER A 98 3.45 -19.89 10.85
CA SER A 98 2.53 -21.01 10.69
C SER A 98 2.89 -22.14 11.66
N PHE A 99 1.90 -22.76 12.29
CA PHE A 99 2.12 -23.80 13.30
C PHE A 99 1.65 -25.19 12.83
N PRO A 100 2.37 -26.27 13.18
CA PRO A 100 3.65 -26.29 13.90
C PRO A 100 4.78 -25.65 13.05
N PHE A 101 5.53 -24.72 13.62
CA PHE A 101 6.56 -23.97 12.89
C PHE A 101 7.61 -24.89 12.25
N ALA A 102 7.99 -25.96 12.93
CA ALA A 102 9.01 -26.90 12.44
C ALA A 102 8.67 -27.53 11.07
N THR A 103 7.40 -27.55 10.67
CA THR A 103 6.93 -28.09 9.39
C THR A 103 6.38 -27.02 8.45
N ASN A 104 5.80 -25.96 8.97
CA ASN A 104 5.04 -24.99 8.18
C ASN A 104 5.77 -23.67 7.95
N GLY A 105 6.72 -23.30 8.84
CA GLY A 105 7.54 -22.11 8.66
C GLY A 105 6.81 -20.80 8.89
N SER A 106 6.90 -19.89 7.93
CA SER A 106 6.33 -18.54 8.00
C SER A 106 5.60 -18.17 6.72
N ALA A 107 4.75 -17.15 6.83
CA ALA A 107 4.18 -16.48 5.68
C ALA A 107 4.57 -15.01 5.63
N ARG A 108 4.74 -14.50 4.43
CA ARG A 108 4.81 -13.06 4.14
C ARG A 108 3.52 -12.65 3.45
N VAL A 109 2.92 -11.58 3.94
CA VAL A 109 1.69 -11.03 3.38
C VAL A 109 1.96 -9.60 2.93
N ASP A 110 1.91 -9.39 1.63
CA ASP A 110 2.11 -8.10 1.00
C ASP A 110 0.74 -7.48 0.65
N TYR A 111 0.42 -6.36 1.27
CA TYR A 111 -0.81 -5.58 1.05
C TYR A 111 -0.51 -4.41 0.12
N THR A 112 -1.44 -4.13 -0.79
CA THR A 112 -1.48 -2.88 -1.56
C THR A 112 -2.86 -2.25 -1.36
N PHE A 113 -2.92 -1.10 -0.70
CA PHE A 113 -4.13 -0.31 -0.53
C PHE A 113 -4.32 0.61 -1.73
N ASN A 114 -5.52 0.65 -2.25
CA ASN A 114 -5.87 1.54 -3.35
C ASN A 114 -5.95 3.00 -2.88
N ALA A 115 -5.53 3.90 -3.75
CA ALA A 115 -5.72 5.33 -3.54
C ALA A 115 -7.23 5.70 -3.52
N GLY A 116 -7.59 6.73 -2.73
CA GLY A 116 -8.91 7.36 -2.85
C GLY A 116 -10.05 6.74 -2.05
N GLY A 117 -9.79 5.79 -1.16
CA GLY A 117 -10.81 5.23 -0.26
C GLY A 117 -11.38 6.21 0.77
N GLY A 118 -10.71 7.34 0.96
CA GLY A 118 -11.06 8.33 1.99
C GLY A 118 -10.65 7.88 3.40
N ALA A 119 -11.04 8.67 4.42
CA ALA A 119 -10.60 8.43 5.80
C ALA A 119 -11.19 7.17 6.44
N ASN A 120 -12.35 6.71 5.98
CA ASN A 120 -13.16 5.70 6.65
C ASN A 120 -13.30 4.38 5.88
N LYS A 121 -12.83 4.31 4.65
CA LYS A 121 -12.93 3.10 3.81
C LYS A 121 -11.57 2.75 3.25
N VAL A 122 -11.31 1.46 3.12
CA VAL A 122 -10.11 0.91 2.50
C VAL A 122 -10.49 -0.19 1.52
N SER A 123 -9.70 -0.35 0.48
CA SER A 123 -9.75 -1.48 -0.43
C SER A 123 -8.37 -1.78 -0.97
N GLY A 124 -8.16 -2.97 -1.49
CA GLY A 124 -6.85 -3.29 -2.04
C GLY A 124 -6.69 -4.75 -2.40
N SER A 125 -5.45 -5.15 -2.54
CA SER A 125 -5.05 -6.52 -2.86
C SER A 125 -4.03 -7.05 -1.86
N ILE A 126 -3.95 -8.38 -1.76
CA ILE A 126 -3.06 -9.12 -0.89
C ILE A 126 -2.33 -10.15 -1.74
N VAL A 127 -1.03 -10.29 -1.53
CA VAL A 127 -0.22 -11.40 -2.06
C VAL A 127 0.35 -12.17 -0.88
N LEU A 128 0.05 -13.47 -0.81
CA LEU A 128 0.53 -14.38 0.21
C LEU A 128 1.67 -15.22 -0.33
N THR A 129 2.76 -15.35 0.41
CA THR A 129 3.93 -16.16 0.08
C THR A 129 4.37 -16.98 1.29
N PHE A 130 4.52 -18.29 1.14
CA PHE A 130 4.97 -19.19 2.19
C PHE A 130 6.48 -19.44 2.13
N PHE A 131 7.10 -19.58 3.29
CA PHE A 131 8.53 -19.87 3.44
C PHE A 131 8.72 -21.08 4.37
N PRO A 132 9.65 -21.98 4.07
CA PRO A 132 9.97 -23.10 4.95
C PRO A 132 10.59 -22.60 6.27
N PRO A 133 10.70 -23.45 7.31
CA PRO A 133 11.21 -23.04 8.64
C PRO A 133 12.62 -22.40 8.63
N ASN A 134 13.44 -22.75 7.65
CA ASN A 134 14.78 -22.18 7.44
C ASN A 134 14.85 -21.10 6.36
N GLY A 135 13.71 -20.72 5.79
CA GLY A 135 13.61 -19.64 4.79
C GLY A 135 13.54 -18.28 5.46
N ASN A 136 14.10 -17.27 4.81
CA ASN A 136 13.96 -15.88 5.24
C ASN A 136 12.81 -15.22 4.46
N PRO A 137 11.70 -14.84 5.12
CA PRO A 137 10.57 -14.21 4.44
C PRO A 137 10.87 -12.81 3.88
N LEU A 138 12.01 -12.20 4.24
CA LEU A 138 12.44 -10.91 3.70
C LEU A 138 13.22 -11.04 2.38
N ASP A 139 13.73 -12.24 2.08
CA ASP A 139 14.44 -12.51 0.83
C ASP A 139 13.45 -12.71 -0.34
N GLY A 140 13.99 -12.71 -1.56
CA GLY A 140 13.23 -13.16 -2.73
C GLY A 140 12.99 -14.67 -2.65
N GLY A 141 11.92 -15.14 -3.25
CA GLY A 141 11.56 -16.56 -3.27
C GLY A 141 10.35 -16.87 -2.41
N GLY A 142 10.29 -18.11 -1.90
CA GLY A 142 9.10 -18.68 -1.26
C GLY A 142 8.13 -19.31 -2.27
N SER A 143 7.11 -19.97 -1.78
CA SER A 143 6.07 -20.62 -2.58
C SER A 143 4.81 -19.73 -2.61
N PRO A 144 4.16 -19.56 -3.77
CA PRO A 144 2.92 -18.78 -3.85
C PRO A 144 1.84 -19.34 -2.94
N GLY A 145 1.27 -18.51 -2.07
CA GLY A 145 0.13 -18.85 -1.21
C GLY A 145 -1.21 -18.37 -1.78
N GLY A 146 -1.16 -17.46 -2.76
CA GLY A 146 -2.34 -16.94 -3.42
C GLY A 146 -2.42 -15.43 -3.46
N THR A 147 -3.43 -14.94 -4.20
CA THR A 147 -3.78 -13.53 -4.26
C THR A 147 -5.23 -13.34 -3.83
N PHE A 148 -5.49 -12.26 -3.11
CA PHE A 148 -6.80 -11.92 -2.56
C PHE A 148 -7.09 -10.45 -2.81
N THR A 149 -8.35 -10.06 -2.66
CA THR A 149 -8.76 -8.66 -2.58
C THR A 149 -9.41 -8.40 -1.24
N PHE A 150 -9.44 -7.14 -0.82
CA PHE A 150 -10.15 -6.75 0.38
C PHE A 150 -10.88 -5.44 0.24
N THR A 151 -11.95 -5.31 1.01
CA THR A 151 -12.63 -4.04 1.29
C THR A 151 -12.84 -3.93 2.79
N GLY A 152 -12.90 -2.70 3.30
CA GLY A 152 -13.09 -2.51 4.74
C GLY A 152 -13.46 -1.11 5.14
N GLN A 153 -13.70 -0.96 6.42
CA GLN A 153 -14.08 0.31 7.04
C GLN A 153 -13.33 0.54 8.34
N ARG A 154 -13.13 1.82 8.67
CA ARG A 154 -12.47 2.22 9.90
C ARG A 154 -13.31 1.81 11.11
N VAL A 155 -12.64 1.28 12.12
CA VAL A 155 -13.23 1.04 13.44
C VAL A 155 -13.31 2.38 14.17
N THR A 156 -14.51 2.76 14.59
CA THR A 156 -14.80 4.01 15.32
C THR A 156 -15.61 3.72 16.56
N ILE A 157 -15.46 4.56 17.56
CA ILE A 157 -16.38 4.59 18.72
C ILE A 157 -17.54 5.52 18.32
N PRO A 158 -18.82 5.13 18.54
CA PRO A 158 -19.97 5.96 18.25
C PRO A 158 -20.05 7.21 19.13
#